data_265887a45a4c0a19abda25a83ef1e006
#
_entry.id   265887a45a4c0a19abda25a83ef1e006
#
_cell.length_a   1.000
_cell.length_b   1.000
_cell.length_c   1.000
_cell.angle_alpha   90.00
_cell.angle_beta   90.00
_cell.angle_gamma   90.00
#
_symmetry.space_group_name_H-M   'P 1'
#
loop_
_entity.id
_entity.type
_entity.pdbx_description
1 polymer ?
#
loop_
_entity_poly.entity_id
_entity_poly.type
_entity_poly.pdbx_seq_one_letter_code
_entity_poly.pdbx_strand_id
1 'polypeptide(L)'
;MPRGRRATAGPKPEAGSGRFYMISVVSKAYGIHPQTLRLYEREGLLKPSRTDGNTRLYSEDDLRQLEVILNLTRDLGVNLAGVEIVLNMRRKMEQMQEEVGEFVAWVRQELARAAQEGWQERLQQALVRLP
;
A
#
# COMPACT_ATOMS: atom_id res chain seq x y z
N MET A 1 -22.93 5.67 -19.81
CA MET A 1 -22.56 5.74 -19.64
C MET A 1 -21.70 6.14 -19.16
N PRO A 2 -21.33 6.22 -18.89
CA PRO A 2 -20.67 6.61 -18.48
C PRO A 2 -19.78 6.82 -18.10
N ARG A 3 -19.43 6.79 -18.16
CA ARG A 3 -18.73 6.91 -18.05
C ARG A 3 -17.98 7.24 -17.27
N GLY A 4 -17.50 7.04 -17.04
CA GLY A 4 -16.93 7.07 -16.20
C GLY A 4 -16.02 8.03 -15.88
N ARG A 5 -16.14 8.60 -15.64
CA ARG A 5 -15.51 9.47 -15.45
C ARG A 5 -14.70 9.52 -14.47
N ARG A 6 -13.84 9.33 -14.50
CA ARG A 6 -13.01 9.32 -13.67
C ARG A 6 -12.89 10.57 -13.16
N ALA A 7 -12.76 10.80 -12.36
CA ALA A 7 -12.81 11.90 -11.76
C ALA A 7 -11.81 12.77 -11.92
N THR A 8 -11.14 12.74 -11.86
CA THR A 8 -10.19 13.55 -12.08
C THR A 8 -10.27 14.73 -11.36
N ALA A 9 -10.76 15.27 -11.24
CA ALA A 9 -10.86 16.34 -10.56
C ALA A 9 -9.89 16.70 -9.62
N GLY A 10 -9.69 16.76 -8.79
CA GLY A 10 -8.84 17.17 -7.85
C GLY A 10 -7.48 17.41 -8.20
N PRO A 11 -6.86 18.05 -7.46
CA PRO A 11 -5.51 18.29 -7.69
C PRO A 11 -4.79 17.05 -7.54
N LYS A 12 -3.93 16.81 -8.21
CA LYS A 12 -3.25 15.71 -8.11
C LYS A 12 -2.23 15.80 -7.16
N PRO A 13 -1.92 15.03 -6.47
CA PRO A 13 -0.98 14.99 -5.42
C PRO A 13 0.30 14.93 -6.12
N GLU A 14 1.14 15.38 -5.69
CA GLU A 14 2.32 15.32 -6.29
C GLU A 14 2.98 14.12 -6.15
N ALA A 15 3.48 13.71 -5.43
CA ALA A 15 4.14 12.51 -5.22
C ALA A 15 3.81 11.44 -6.08
N GLY A 16 3.97 11.47 -7.13
CA GLY A 16 3.79 10.34 -7.93
C GLY A 16 2.74 9.52 -7.59
N SER A 17 1.82 9.91 -7.33
CA SER A 17 0.93 9.01 -6.93
C SER A 17 -0.04 8.92 -7.95
N GLY A 18 -0.70 8.38 -8.28
CA GLY A 18 -1.68 8.16 -9.25
C GLY A 18 -2.82 9.09 -9.13
N ARG A 19 -3.99 8.62 -9.50
CA ARG A 19 -5.14 9.46 -9.52
C ARG A 19 -5.85 9.48 -8.21
N PHE A 20 -6.61 10.53 -8.03
CA PHE A 20 -7.46 10.66 -6.86
C PHE A 20 -8.88 10.87 -7.32
N TYR A 21 -9.83 10.42 -6.52
CA TYR A 21 -11.23 10.44 -6.90
C TYR A 21 -12.06 11.03 -5.77
N MET A 22 -13.08 11.81 -6.14
CA MET A 22 -13.96 12.41 -5.16
C MET A 22 -14.99 11.40 -4.70
N ILE A 23 -15.54 11.65 -3.54
CA ILE A 23 -16.48 10.71 -2.93
C ILE A 23 -17.67 10.40 -3.84
N SER A 24 -18.15 11.37 -4.59
CA SER A 24 -19.30 11.12 -5.46
C SER A 24 -18.95 10.11 -6.55
N VAL A 25 -17.73 10.16 -7.06
CA VAL A 25 -17.30 9.23 -8.09
C VAL A 25 -17.14 7.84 -7.50
N VAL A 26 -16.52 7.75 -6.33
CA VAL A 26 -16.32 6.47 -5.68
C VAL A 26 -17.65 5.83 -5.30
N SER A 27 -18.54 6.64 -4.75
CA SER A 27 -19.87 6.19 -4.38
C SER A 27 -20.59 5.58 -5.57
N LYS A 28 -20.53 6.24 -6.71
CA LYS A 28 -21.19 5.75 -7.89
C LYS A 28 -20.49 4.52 -8.46
N ALA A 29 -19.19 4.54 -8.51
CA ALA A 29 -18.46 3.44 -9.11
C ALA A 29 -18.68 2.13 -8.35
N TYR A 30 -18.79 2.20 -7.05
CA TYR A 30 -18.93 0.98 -6.25
C TYR A 30 -20.35 0.74 -5.77
N GLY A 31 -21.28 1.60 -6.14
CA GLY A 31 -22.67 1.40 -5.78
C GLY A 31 -22.92 1.45 -4.29
N ILE A 32 -22.27 2.36 -3.59
CA ILE A 32 -22.49 2.50 -2.16
C ILE A 32 -22.83 3.93 -1.86
N HIS A 33 -23.54 4.13 -0.79
CA HIS A 33 -23.98 5.45 -0.40
C HIS A 33 -22.80 6.24 0.16
N PRO A 34 -22.72 7.55 -0.13
CA PRO A 34 -21.63 8.35 0.43
C PRO A 34 -21.55 8.29 1.94
N GLN A 35 -22.71 8.16 2.61
CA GLN A 35 -22.69 8.05 4.06
C GLN A 35 -21.98 6.79 4.54
N THR A 36 -22.04 5.73 3.75
CA THR A 36 -21.30 4.51 4.09
C THR A 36 -19.81 4.77 4.01
N LEU A 37 -19.37 5.52 3.01
CA LEU A 37 -17.96 5.87 2.91
C LEU A 37 -17.53 6.75 4.08
N ARG A 38 -18.39 7.66 4.50
CA ARG A 38 -18.08 8.49 5.65
C ARG A 38 -18.04 7.68 6.94
N LEU A 39 -18.89 6.67 7.03
CA LEU A 39 -18.87 5.77 8.18
C LEU A 39 -17.54 5.01 8.23
N TYR A 40 -17.09 4.50 7.10
CA TYR A 40 -15.81 3.79 7.05
C TYR A 40 -14.66 4.70 7.46
N GLU A 41 -14.73 5.96 7.04
CA GLU A 41 -13.69 6.90 7.46
C GLU A 41 -13.76 7.15 8.96
N ARG A 42 -14.97 7.31 9.49
CA ARG A 42 -15.13 7.57 10.91
C ARG A 42 -14.64 6.39 11.76
N GLU A 43 -14.82 5.18 11.24
CA GLU A 43 -14.37 4.00 11.95
C GLU A 43 -12.89 3.71 11.71
N GLY A 44 -12.21 4.54 10.96
CA GLY A 44 -10.79 4.35 10.72
C GLY A 44 -10.45 3.30 9.69
N LEU A 45 -11.43 2.84 8.93
CA LEU A 45 -11.18 1.82 7.92
C LEU A 45 -10.66 2.42 6.62
N LEU A 46 -10.96 3.66 6.35
CA LEU A 46 -10.45 4.38 5.19
C LEU A 46 -9.94 5.74 5.65
N LYS A 47 -8.93 6.22 4.99
CA LYS A 47 -8.34 7.52 5.34
C LYS A 47 -8.11 8.35 4.11
N PRO A 48 -9.15 8.89 3.52
CA PRO A 48 -8.96 9.71 2.32
C PRO A 48 -8.19 10.99 2.65
N SER A 49 -7.49 11.50 1.65
CA SER A 49 -6.84 12.78 1.81
C SER A 49 -7.88 13.88 1.70
N ARG A 50 -7.48 15.09 2.00
CA ARG A 50 -8.37 16.22 1.85
C ARG A 50 -7.67 17.32 1.08
N THR A 51 -8.43 18.02 0.23
CA THR A 51 -7.87 19.17 -0.44
C THR A 51 -7.86 20.35 0.51
N ASP A 52 -7.32 21.46 0.06
CA ASP A 52 -7.35 22.68 0.85
C ASP A 52 -8.77 23.07 1.19
N GLY A 53 -9.71 22.79 0.31
CA GLY A 53 -11.12 23.07 0.58
C GLY A 53 -11.80 22.00 1.40
N ASN A 54 -11.01 21.08 1.97
CA ASN A 54 -11.56 20.05 2.84
C ASN A 54 -12.39 19.02 2.10
N THR A 55 -12.17 18.84 0.82
CA THR A 55 -12.87 17.84 0.03
C THR A 55 -12.13 16.52 0.10
N ARG A 56 -12.86 15.43 0.29
CA ARG A 56 -12.23 14.12 0.38
C ARG A 56 -11.73 13.66 -0.97
N LEU A 57 -10.54 13.09 -0.98
CA LEU A 57 -9.94 12.50 -2.18
C LEU A 57 -9.48 11.09 -1.86
N TYR A 58 -9.93 10.15 -2.66
CA TYR A 58 -9.62 8.74 -2.46
C TYR A 58 -8.55 8.32 -3.47
N SER A 59 -7.45 7.78 -2.97
CA SER A 59 -6.38 7.31 -3.84
C SER A 59 -6.68 5.91 -4.35
N GLU A 60 -5.86 5.43 -5.23
CA GLU A 60 -6.03 4.05 -5.70
C GLU A 60 -5.80 3.05 -4.59
N ASP A 61 -4.90 3.35 -3.65
CA ASP A 61 -4.73 2.49 -2.49
C ASP A 61 -6.00 2.48 -1.64
N ASP A 62 -6.62 3.64 -1.47
CA ASP A 62 -7.88 3.70 -0.75
C ASP A 62 -8.94 2.86 -1.43
N LEU A 63 -8.97 2.88 -2.76
CA LEU A 63 -9.95 2.09 -3.49
C LEU A 63 -9.69 0.60 -3.34
N ARG A 64 -8.44 0.19 -3.33
CA ARG A 64 -8.12 -1.21 -3.11
C ARG A 64 -8.56 -1.65 -1.72
N GLN A 65 -8.36 -0.80 -0.72
CA GLN A 65 -8.82 -1.13 0.62
C GLN A 65 -10.34 -1.16 0.68
N LEU A 66 -11.00 -0.25 -0.02
CA LEU A 66 -12.45 -0.26 -0.09
C LEU A 66 -12.96 -1.56 -0.70
N GLU A 67 -12.28 -2.05 -1.72
CA GLU A 67 -12.68 -3.31 -2.33
C GLU A 67 -12.59 -4.47 -1.34
N VAL A 68 -11.55 -4.49 -0.53
CA VAL A 68 -11.43 -5.51 0.51
C VAL A 68 -12.58 -5.37 1.51
N ILE A 69 -12.88 -4.15 1.93
CA ILE A 69 -13.96 -3.91 2.87
C ILE A 69 -15.28 -4.41 2.29
N LEU A 70 -15.57 -4.09 1.04
CA LEU A 70 -16.82 -4.48 0.42
C LEU A 70 -16.90 -6.00 0.22
N ASN A 71 -15.79 -6.62 -0.11
CA ASN A 71 -15.76 -8.06 -0.23
C ASN A 71 -16.09 -8.70 1.12
N LEU A 72 -15.54 -8.18 2.19
CA LEU A 72 -15.81 -8.74 3.50
C LEU A 72 -17.24 -8.46 3.95
N THR A 73 -17.74 -7.27 3.73
CA THR A 73 -19.07 -6.92 4.23
C THR A 73 -20.18 -7.42 3.34
N ARG A 74 -20.09 -7.15 2.03
CA ARG A 74 -21.17 -7.54 1.14
C ARG A 74 -21.14 -9.00 0.78
N ASP A 75 -19.98 -9.50 0.43
CA ASP A 75 -19.91 -10.86 -0.09
C ASP A 75 -19.83 -11.90 1.02
N LEU A 76 -19.19 -11.56 2.11
CA LEU A 76 -18.98 -12.53 3.19
C LEU A 76 -19.75 -12.23 4.45
N GLY A 77 -20.43 -11.11 4.51
CA GLY A 77 -21.27 -10.80 5.67
C GLY A 77 -20.51 -10.49 6.94
N VAL A 78 -19.26 -10.03 6.83
CA VAL A 78 -18.47 -9.70 8.01
C VAL A 78 -18.89 -8.35 8.55
N ASN A 79 -19.06 -8.23 9.86
CA ASN A 79 -19.44 -6.94 10.41
C ASN A 79 -18.22 -6.03 10.53
N LEU A 80 -18.45 -4.77 10.88
CA LEU A 80 -17.35 -3.79 10.87
C LEU A 80 -16.25 -4.12 11.85
N ALA A 81 -16.57 -4.68 12.99
CA ALA A 81 -15.53 -5.07 13.94
C ALA A 81 -14.61 -6.12 13.33
N GLY A 82 -15.19 -7.09 12.62
CA GLY A 82 -14.40 -8.10 11.94
C GLY A 82 -13.57 -7.52 10.83
N VAL A 83 -14.13 -6.56 10.10
CA VAL A 83 -13.39 -5.90 9.04
C VAL A 83 -12.16 -5.20 9.62
N GLU A 84 -12.33 -4.53 10.75
CA GLU A 84 -11.22 -3.84 11.39
C GLU A 84 -10.12 -4.82 11.76
N ILE A 85 -10.48 -5.97 12.30
CA ILE A 85 -9.50 -6.99 12.65
C ILE A 85 -8.75 -7.46 11.42
N VAL A 86 -9.47 -7.76 10.34
CA VAL A 86 -8.85 -8.25 9.12
C VAL A 86 -7.89 -7.20 8.54
N LEU A 87 -8.31 -5.94 8.52
CA LEU A 87 -7.44 -4.90 7.97
C LEU A 87 -6.19 -4.70 8.83
N ASN A 88 -6.33 -4.82 10.14
CA ASN A 88 -5.17 -4.74 11.02
C ASN A 88 -4.22 -5.90 10.77
N MET A 89 -4.75 -7.08 10.59
CA MET A 89 -3.93 -8.24 10.30
C MET A 89 -3.22 -8.10 8.97
N ARG A 90 -3.92 -7.59 7.97
CA ARG A 90 -3.30 -7.37 6.66
C ARG A 90 -2.14 -6.38 6.76
N ARG A 91 -2.33 -5.31 7.53
CA ARG A 91 -1.25 -4.33 7.70
C ARG A 91 -0.04 -4.96 8.37
N LYS A 92 -0.29 -5.77 9.39
CA LYS A 92 0.81 -6.45 10.06
C LYS A 92 1.53 -7.43 9.16
N MET A 93 0.78 -8.13 8.33
CA MET A 93 1.38 -9.05 7.39
C MET A 93 2.25 -8.32 6.37
N GLU A 94 1.76 -7.21 5.86
CA GLU A 94 2.53 -6.41 4.91
C GLU A 94 3.81 -5.87 5.56
N GLN A 95 3.70 -5.43 6.81
CA GLN A 95 4.84 -4.95 7.53
C GLN A 95 5.88 -6.05 7.73
N MET A 96 5.42 -7.23 8.10
CA MET A 96 6.31 -8.37 8.28
C MET A 96 6.97 -8.76 6.97
N GLN A 97 6.23 -8.70 5.87
CA GLN A 97 6.80 -8.98 4.57
C GLN A 97 7.91 -7.99 4.21
N GLU A 98 7.71 -6.73 4.54
CA GLU A 98 8.72 -5.72 4.31
C GLU A 98 9.96 -6.01 5.12
N GLU A 99 9.78 -6.33 6.40
CA GLU A 99 10.90 -6.61 7.28
C GLU A 99 11.68 -7.83 6.81
N VAL A 100 10.97 -8.86 6.38
CA VAL A 100 11.64 -10.04 5.86
C VAL A 100 12.39 -9.70 4.58
N GLY A 101 11.79 -8.89 3.71
CA GLY A 101 12.46 -8.47 2.49
C GLY A 101 13.73 -7.69 2.76
N GLU A 102 13.69 -6.81 3.73
CA GLU A 102 14.87 -6.04 4.10
C GLU A 102 15.95 -6.94 4.69
N PHE A 103 15.55 -7.89 5.50
CA PHE A 103 16.51 -8.82 6.08
C PHE A 103 17.15 -9.66 4.99
N VAL A 104 16.36 -10.16 4.05
CA VAL A 104 16.91 -10.95 2.95
C VAL A 104 17.87 -10.11 2.10
N ALA A 105 17.52 -8.87 1.85
CA ALA A 105 18.40 -7.98 1.09
C ALA A 105 19.70 -7.75 1.84
N TRP A 106 19.61 -7.55 3.14
CA TRP A 106 20.81 -7.35 3.95
C TRP A 106 21.69 -8.59 3.93
N VAL A 107 21.10 -9.77 4.07
CA VAL A 107 21.87 -11.00 4.04
C VAL A 107 22.58 -11.16 2.71
N ARG A 108 21.87 -10.88 1.62
CA ARG A 108 22.48 -10.98 0.30
C ARG A 108 23.64 -10.03 0.13
N GLN A 109 23.50 -8.82 0.66
CA GLN A 109 24.59 -7.86 0.61
C GLN A 109 25.78 -8.33 1.42
N GLU A 110 25.53 -8.86 2.62
CA GLU A 110 26.61 -9.34 3.46
C GLU A 110 27.34 -10.52 2.84
N LEU A 111 26.60 -11.42 2.23
CA LEU A 111 27.23 -12.55 1.57
C LEU A 111 28.06 -12.11 0.37
N ALA A 112 27.54 -11.17 -0.40
CA ALA A 112 28.29 -10.65 -1.55
C ALA A 112 29.56 -9.95 -1.10
N ARG A 113 29.48 -9.18 -0.02
CA ARG A 113 30.65 -8.48 0.49
C ARG A 113 31.68 -9.45 1.04
N ALA A 114 31.20 -10.47 1.76
CA ALA A 114 32.13 -11.48 2.30
C ALA A 114 32.81 -12.23 1.17
N ALA A 115 32.10 -12.56 0.13
CA ALA A 115 32.67 -13.22 -1.02
C ALA A 115 33.74 -12.37 -1.68
N GLN A 116 33.46 -11.08 -1.79
CA GLN A 116 34.38 -10.15 -2.39
C GLN A 116 35.66 -10.03 -1.53
N GLU A 117 35.51 -9.91 -0.24
CA GLU A 117 36.64 -9.82 0.66
C GLU A 117 37.46 -11.09 0.62
N GLY A 118 36.82 -12.23 0.60
CA GLY A 118 37.53 -13.48 0.49
C GLY A 118 38.34 -13.58 -0.79
N TRP A 119 37.77 -13.05 -1.86
CA TRP A 119 38.46 -13.03 -3.13
C TRP A 119 39.72 -12.18 -3.04
N GLN A 120 39.59 -10.99 -2.47
CA GLN A 120 40.70 -10.08 -2.34
C GLN A 120 41.79 -10.65 -1.49
N GLU A 121 41.42 -11.31 -0.40
CA GLU A 121 42.40 -11.95 0.44
C GLU A 121 43.15 -13.02 -0.30
N ARG A 122 42.44 -13.85 -1.04
CA ARG A 122 43.11 -14.91 -1.78
C ARG A 122 44.03 -14.38 -2.85
N LEU A 123 43.61 -13.31 -3.51
CA LEU A 123 44.48 -12.70 -4.50
C LEU A 123 45.72 -12.13 -3.86
N GLN A 124 45.57 -11.46 -2.74
CA GLN A 124 46.75 -10.93 -2.06
C GLN A 124 47.69 -11.99 -1.65
N GLN A 125 47.19 -13.07 -1.11
CA GLN A 125 48.04 -14.19 -0.70
C GLN A 125 48.80 -14.78 -1.90
N ALA A 126 48.09 -14.87 -3.03
CA ALA A 126 48.74 -15.40 -4.22
C ALA A 126 49.84 -14.48 -4.69
N LEU A 127 49.62 -13.17 -4.64
CA LEU A 127 50.63 -12.23 -5.07
C LEU A 127 51.85 -12.27 -4.17
N VAL A 128 51.61 -12.42 -2.88
CA VAL A 128 52.76 -12.48 -1.97
C VAL A 128 53.62 -13.71 -2.22
N ARG A 129 52.99 -14.79 -2.67
CA ARG A 129 53.77 -16.01 -2.90
C ARG A 129 54.57 -16.00 -4.19
N LEU A 130 54.29 -15.12 -5.07
CA LEU A 130 55.00 -15.11 -6.33
C LEU A 130 56.43 -14.65 -6.09
N PRO A 131 57.39 -15.27 -6.73
CA PRO A 131 58.78 -14.89 -6.58
C PRO A 131 59.09 -13.56 -7.18
#